data_a6641a6bc58a67ad9e69ed616e44b92e
#
_entry.id   a6641a6bc58a67ad9e69ed616e44b92e
#
_cell.length_a   1.000
_cell.length_b   1.000
_cell.length_c   1.000
_cell.angle_alpha   90.00
_cell.angle_beta   90.00
_cell.angle_gamma   90.00
#
_symmetry.space_group_name_H-M   'P 1'
#
loop_
_entity.id
_entity.type
_entity.pdbx_description
1 polymer ?
#
loop_
_entity_poly.entity_id
_entity_poly.type
_entity_poly.pdbx_seq_one_letter_code
_entity_poly.pdbx_strand_id
1 'polypeptide(L)'
;KYGSLDAVNHAWNTHFWGHTFYEWEEIVAPNLLSEHFEERRSMFPGITLDYKRFMSDSMLENFRAEYEAIKRWIPEAQITTNLMGLYSGIDYQKWGKYMDFVSWDNYPEATEGPADIAFKHDLMRGVKRDLPFCLMEQTPSVSNWLPSATLKRPGEMRLISYQAAAHGADTVMFFQMRQSMASCEKFHGAVIQHVGNDQNRVFRECAELGAELKKIGDATLGSMAKPKTAILYDWNNRWAIEGSSGLSLDIDYPEEALQYYRPLFDANIDVDVIGMQEDL
;
A
#
# COMPACT_ATOMS: atom_id res chain seq x y z
N LYS A 1 15.28 -16.20 15.27
CA LYS A 1 16.11 -14.97 15.16
C LYS A 1 17.15 -14.90 16.28
N TYR A 2 16.77 -14.97 17.56
CA TYR A 2 17.66 -14.74 18.69
C TYR A 2 18.34 -16.00 19.26
N GLY A 3 17.77 -17.18 19.09
CA GLY A 3 18.34 -18.47 19.49
C GLY A 3 18.18 -18.84 20.97
N SER A 4 18.07 -17.85 21.86
CA SER A 4 17.84 -18.07 23.30
C SER A 4 16.97 -16.98 23.90
N LEU A 5 16.36 -17.26 25.04
CA LEU A 5 15.53 -16.31 25.79
C LEU A 5 16.37 -15.15 26.36
N ASP A 6 17.60 -15.43 26.80
CA ASP A 6 18.54 -14.37 27.22
C ASP A 6 18.87 -13.39 26.10
N ALA A 7 19.06 -13.90 24.87
CA ALA A 7 19.30 -13.05 23.71
C ALA A 7 18.07 -12.20 23.36
N VAL A 8 16.85 -12.72 23.53
CA VAL A 8 15.60 -11.96 23.40
C VAL A 8 15.53 -10.86 24.45
N ASN A 9 15.72 -11.20 25.72
CA ASN A 9 15.70 -10.26 26.82
C ASN A 9 16.72 -9.13 26.63
N HIS A 10 17.91 -9.46 26.16
CA HIS A 10 18.93 -8.48 25.84
C HIS A 10 18.52 -7.57 24.67
N ALA A 11 18.04 -8.15 23.56
CA ALA A 11 17.68 -7.42 22.36
C ALA A 11 16.47 -6.49 22.55
N TRP A 12 15.50 -6.88 23.36
CA TRP A 12 14.31 -6.09 23.67
C TRP A 12 14.49 -5.21 24.92
N ASN A 13 15.64 -5.33 25.61
CA ASN A 13 15.94 -4.61 26.86
C ASN A 13 14.87 -4.83 27.94
N THR A 14 14.40 -6.05 28.10
CA THR A 14 13.30 -6.40 29.03
C THR A 14 13.65 -6.26 30.49
N HIS A 15 14.93 -6.14 30.83
CA HIS A 15 15.36 -5.82 32.20
C HIS A 15 14.86 -4.44 32.67
N PHE A 16 14.59 -3.55 31.74
CA PHE A 16 14.00 -2.27 32.05
C PHE A 16 12.60 -2.47 32.65
N TRP A 17 12.34 -1.86 33.79
CA TRP A 17 11.11 -2.02 34.59
C TRP A 17 10.77 -3.46 35.02
N GLY A 18 11.73 -4.39 34.99
CA GLY A 18 11.54 -5.75 35.47
C GLY A 18 10.64 -6.63 34.61
N HIS A 19 10.63 -6.39 33.30
CA HIS A 19 9.84 -7.17 32.32
C HIS A 19 10.61 -8.35 31.72
N THR A 20 11.64 -8.85 32.42
CA THR A 20 12.43 -9.99 31.98
C THR A 20 11.55 -11.24 31.81
N PHE A 21 11.62 -11.86 30.65
CA PHE A 21 11.01 -13.14 30.39
C PHE A 21 11.90 -14.27 30.90
N TYR A 22 11.32 -15.21 31.62
CA TYR A 22 12.00 -16.40 32.16
C TYR A 22 11.63 -17.67 31.40
N GLU A 23 10.48 -17.68 30.73
CA GLU A 23 9.99 -18.78 29.91
C GLU A 23 9.43 -18.24 28.59
N TRP A 24 9.47 -19.05 27.51
CA TRP A 24 8.99 -18.64 26.19
C TRP A 24 7.48 -18.37 26.17
N GLU A 25 6.73 -19.07 27.00
CA GLU A 25 5.28 -18.97 27.12
C GLU A 25 4.81 -17.65 27.72
N GLU A 26 5.71 -16.90 28.35
CA GLU A 26 5.43 -15.56 28.88
C GLU A 26 5.39 -14.50 27.76
N ILE A 27 5.93 -14.83 26.58
CA ILE A 27 5.92 -13.91 25.45
C ILE A 27 4.59 -14.01 24.70
N VAL A 28 3.77 -12.99 24.85
CA VAL A 28 2.48 -12.87 24.15
C VAL A 28 2.51 -11.78 23.10
N ALA A 29 1.57 -11.80 22.15
CA ALA A 29 1.42 -10.72 21.18
C ALA A 29 1.22 -9.37 21.88
N PRO A 30 1.88 -8.29 21.43
CA PRO A 30 1.74 -6.96 22.00
C PRO A 30 0.28 -6.53 22.07
N ASN A 31 -0.14 -6.08 23.25
CA ASN A 31 -1.48 -5.57 23.48
C ASN A 31 -1.47 -4.56 24.63
N LEU A 32 -2.61 -3.93 24.90
CA LEU A 32 -2.75 -2.90 25.93
C LEU A 32 -2.28 -3.36 27.32
N LEU A 33 -2.52 -4.61 27.67
CA LEU A 33 -2.16 -5.14 29.00
C LEU A 33 -0.71 -5.56 29.11
N SER A 34 -0.14 -6.15 28.05
CA SER A 34 1.24 -6.63 28.06
C SER A 34 2.28 -5.54 27.80
N GLU A 35 1.93 -4.53 27.00
CA GLU A 35 2.85 -3.52 26.49
C GLU A 35 2.55 -2.11 27.01
N HIS A 36 1.51 -1.93 27.84
CA HIS A 36 0.97 -0.59 28.13
C HIS A 36 0.78 0.24 26.85
N PHE A 37 0.28 -0.43 25.80
CA PHE A 37 0.14 0.15 24.48
C PHE A 37 -1.02 1.15 24.48
N GLU A 38 -0.71 2.42 24.29
CA GLU A 38 -1.70 3.47 24.09
C GLU A 38 -1.56 4.03 22.68
N GLU A 39 -2.58 3.84 21.85
CA GLU A 39 -2.66 4.33 20.47
C GLU A 39 -1.42 3.98 19.62
N ARG A 40 -0.45 4.91 19.53
CA ARG A 40 0.77 4.79 18.74
C ARG A 40 2.04 4.53 19.58
N ARG A 41 1.91 4.24 20.87
CA ARG A 41 3.08 4.06 21.75
C ARG A 41 3.17 2.63 22.27
N SER A 42 4.37 2.09 22.26
CA SER A 42 4.71 0.90 23.02
C SER A 42 5.75 1.25 24.08
N MET A 43 5.56 0.73 25.28
CA MET A 43 6.60 0.80 26.32
C MET A 43 7.74 -0.18 26.05
N PHE A 44 7.51 -1.13 25.13
CA PHE A 44 8.48 -2.14 24.69
C PHE A 44 8.64 -2.12 23.17
N PRO A 45 9.29 -1.10 22.60
CA PRO A 45 9.41 -0.95 21.16
C PRO A 45 10.08 -2.14 20.45
N GLY A 46 10.95 -2.88 21.15
CA GLY A 46 11.64 -4.05 20.60
C GLY A 46 10.70 -5.19 20.24
N ILE A 47 9.82 -5.59 21.15
CA ILE A 47 8.83 -6.65 20.86
C ILE A 47 7.80 -6.18 19.86
N THR A 48 7.34 -4.93 19.95
CA THR A 48 6.36 -4.36 19.01
C THR A 48 6.90 -4.34 17.58
N LEU A 49 8.14 -3.92 17.38
CA LEU A 49 8.80 -3.92 16.08
C LEU A 49 8.94 -5.35 15.52
N ASP A 50 9.40 -6.29 16.34
CA ASP A 50 9.55 -7.68 15.90
C ASP A 50 8.20 -8.36 15.65
N TYR A 51 7.15 -7.98 16.38
CA TYR A 51 5.81 -8.48 16.11
C TYR A 51 5.26 -7.97 14.77
N LYS A 52 5.46 -6.70 14.43
CA LYS A 52 5.09 -6.17 13.11
C LYS A 52 5.84 -6.88 11.97
N ARG A 53 7.14 -7.12 12.16
CA ARG A 53 7.93 -7.93 11.22
C ARG A 53 7.38 -9.35 11.08
N PHE A 54 7.10 -10.01 12.19
CA PHE A 54 6.51 -11.35 12.21
C PHE A 54 5.15 -11.39 11.49
N MET A 55 4.28 -10.43 11.72
CA MET A 55 2.97 -10.37 11.05
C MET A 55 3.13 -10.21 9.54
N SER A 56 3.98 -9.29 9.08
CA SER A 56 4.27 -9.11 7.67
C SER A 56 4.86 -10.38 7.04
N ASP A 57 5.81 -11.02 7.73
CA ASP A 57 6.47 -12.23 7.25
C ASP A 57 5.52 -13.43 7.23
N SER A 58 4.68 -13.60 8.24
CA SER A 58 3.70 -14.68 8.32
C SER A 58 2.67 -14.61 7.20
N MET A 59 2.19 -13.39 6.88
CA MET A 59 1.30 -13.17 5.73
C MET A 59 2.02 -13.45 4.40
N LEU A 60 3.28 -13.04 4.29
CA LEU A 60 4.10 -13.32 3.11
C LEU A 60 4.30 -14.83 2.90
N GLU A 61 4.54 -15.60 3.95
CA GLU A 61 4.66 -17.06 3.86
C GLU A 61 3.35 -17.70 3.35
N ASN A 62 2.19 -17.20 3.78
CA ASN A 62 0.92 -17.65 3.24
C ASN A 62 0.79 -17.35 1.74
N PHE A 63 1.08 -16.10 1.33
CA PHE A 63 1.09 -15.73 -0.09
C PHE A 63 2.04 -16.63 -0.90
N ARG A 64 3.25 -16.89 -0.40
CA ARG A 64 4.22 -17.76 -1.06
C ARG A 64 3.74 -19.20 -1.21
N ALA A 65 3.08 -19.74 -0.20
CA ALA A 65 2.50 -21.08 -0.27
C ALA A 65 1.44 -21.20 -1.37
N GLU A 66 0.58 -20.18 -1.50
CA GLU A 66 -0.41 -20.10 -2.58
C GLU A 66 0.27 -19.89 -3.95
N TYR A 67 1.23 -18.99 -4.03
CA TYR A 67 2.05 -18.74 -5.23
C TYR A 67 2.70 -20.02 -5.73
N GLU A 68 3.41 -20.75 -4.88
CA GLU A 68 4.08 -22.00 -5.23
C GLU A 68 3.09 -23.11 -5.64
N ALA A 69 1.91 -23.15 -4.98
CA ALA A 69 0.87 -24.10 -5.34
C ALA A 69 0.32 -23.85 -6.76
N ILE A 70 0.07 -22.57 -7.12
CA ILE A 70 -0.38 -22.20 -8.47
C ILE A 70 0.72 -22.48 -9.51
N LYS A 71 1.95 -22.00 -9.26
CA LYS A 71 3.08 -22.18 -10.18
C LYS A 71 3.40 -23.66 -10.48
N ARG A 72 3.10 -24.56 -9.56
CA ARG A 72 3.26 -26.01 -9.78
C ARG A 72 2.36 -26.52 -10.91
N TRP A 73 1.18 -25.94 -11.07
CA TRP A 73 0.20 -26.37 -12.06
C TRP A 73 0.18 -25.49 -13.31
N ILE A 74 0.45 -24.22 -13.15
CA ILE A 74 0.43 -23.19 -14.19
C ILE A 74 1.69 -22.32 -14.04
N PRO A 75 2.87 -22.81 -14.47
CA PRO A 75 4.14 -22.11 -14.25
C PRO A 75 4.20 -20.71 -14.83
N GLU A 76 3.47 -20.46 -15.93
CA GLU A 76 3.41 -19.18 -16.64
C GLU A 76 2.38 -18.18 -16.03
N ALA A 77 1.55 -18.59 -15.08
CA ALA A 77 0.58 -17.70 -14.46
C ALA A 77 1.28 -16.49 -13.82
N GLN A 78 0.79 -15.30 -14.11
CA GLN A 78 1.25 -14.07 -13.46
C GLN A 78 0.47 -13.88 -12.16
N ILE A 79 1.17 -13.85 -11.03
CA ILE A 79 0.59 -13.85 -9.69
C ILE A 79 1.00 -12.58 -8.95
N THR A 80 0.02 -11.90 -8.41
CA THR A 80 0.17 -10.71 -7.58
C THR A 80 -0.82 -10.74 -6.42
N THR A 81 -0.74 -9.75 -5.55
CA THR A 81 -1.79 -9.40 -4.60
C THR A 81 -1.91 -7.89 -4.54
N ASN A 82 -3.12 -7.39 -4.34
CA ASN A 82 -3.36 -5.95 -4.30
C ASN A 82 -2.84 -5.35 -2.98
N LEU A 83 -1.95 -4.37 -3.12
CA LEU A 83 -1.43 -3.58 -2.01
C LEU A 83 -2.37 -2.38 -1.74
N MET A 84 -2.28 -1.79 -0.56
CA MET A 84 -3.24 -0.75 -0.12
C MET A 84 -2.51 0.56 0.22
N GLY A 85 -2.16 1.36 -0.77
CA GLY A 85 -1.53 2.68 -0.55
C GLY A 85 -0.37 2.62 0.46
N LEU A 86 -0.47 3.37 1.56
CA LEU A 86 0.55 3.42 2.62
C LEU A 86 0.20 2.51 3.82
N TYR A 87 -0.40 1.36 3.59
CA TYR A 87 -0.76 0.44 4.66
C TYR A 87 0.46 -0.01 5.47
N SER A 88 0.37 0.12 6.80
CA SER A 88 1.50 -0.14 7.69
C SER A 88 1.71 -1.62 8.05
N GLY A 89 0.76 -2.49 7.72
CA GLY A 89 0.78 -3.88 8.19
C GLY A 89 1.75 -4.81 7.49
N ILE A 90 2.24 -4.47 6.29
CA ILE A 90 3.14 -5.30 5.49
C ILE A 90 4.24 -4.48 4.83
N ASP A 91 5.43 -5.06 4.74
CA ASP A 91 6.61 -4.48 4.10
C ASP A 91 6.57 -4.72 2.59
N TYR A 92 6.12 -3.73 1.83
CA TYR A 92 5.96 -3.84 0.37
C TYR A 92 7.27 -4.11 -0.35
N GLN A 93 8.39 -3.54 0.11
CA GLN A 93 9.70 -3.76 -0.51
C GLN A 93 10.15 -5.22 -0.40
N LYS A 94 9.84 -5.86 0.73
CA LYS A 94 10.09 -7.27 0.92
C LYS A 94 9.12 -8.14 0.09
N TRP A 95 7.85 -7.80 0.07
CA TRP A 95 6.80 -8.54 -0.64
C TRP A 95 6.99 -8.49 -2.16
N GLY A 96 7.38 -7.36 -2.72
CA GLY A 96 7.60 -7.18 -4.15
C GLY A 96 8.57 -8.19 -4.78
N LYS A 97 9.51 -8.72 -3.97
CA LYS A 97 10.47 -9.74 -4.42
C LYS A 97 9.82 -11.09 -4.75
N TYR A 98 8.61 -11.34 -4.24
CA TYR A 98 7.88 -12.60 -4.38
C TYR A 98 6.64 -12.50 -5.29
N MET A 99 6.27 -11.32 -5.72
CA MET A 99 5.19 -11.10 -6.68
C MET A 99 5.75 -11.05 -8.11
N ASP A 100 4.99 -11.52 -9.10
CA ASP A 100 5.41 -11.41 -10.51
C ASP A 100 5.35 -9.94 -10.99
N PHE A 101 4.35 -9.20 -10.55
CA PHE A 101 4.20 -7.76 -10.75
C PHE A 101 3.51 -7.10 -9.56
N VAL A 102 3.66 -5.80 -9.41
CA VAL A 102 3.01 -5.04 -8.33
C VAL A 102 1.60 -4.63 -8.76
N SER A 103 0.64 -4.82 -7.87
CA SER A 103 -0.71 -4.28 -8.03
C SER A 103 -1.17 -3.61 -6.73
N TRP A 104 -2.04 -2.60 -6.84
CA TRP A 104 -2.52 -1.89 -5.67
C TRP A 104 -3.88 -1.23 -5.86
N ASP A 105 -4.51 -0.84 -4.76
CA ASP A 105 -5.83 -0.26 -4.69
C ASP A 105 -5.74 1.21 -4.30
N ASN A 106 -6.29 2.09 -5.15
CA ASN A 106 -6.28 3.53 -4.97
C ASN A 106 -7.68 4.09 -4.68
N TYR A 107 -7.94 4.36 -3.43
CA TYR A 107 -9.17 5.00 -2.96
C TYR A 107 -8.84 6.32 -2.23
N PRO A 108 -8.47 7.38 -2.97
CA PRO A 108 -8.07 8.62 -2.34
C PRO A 108 -9.24 9.26 -1.58
N GLU A 109 -8.93 9.84 -0.42
CA GLU A 109 -9.85 10.69 0.30
C GLU A 109 -10.03 12.03 -0.42
N ALA A 110 -11.16 12.68 -0.17
CA ALA A 110 -11.44 13.99 -0.80
C ALA A 110 -10.45 15.11 -0.41
N THR A 111 -9.71 14.90 0.66
CA THR A 111 -8.67 15.81 1.19
C THR A 111 -7.28 15.52 0.64
N GLU A 112 -7.06 14.36 0.01
CA GLU A 112 -5.77 14.03 -0.59
C GLU A 112 -5.53 14.84 -1.87
N GLY A 113 -4.34 15.46 -1.92
CA GLY A 113 -3.89 16.21 -3.09
C GLY A 113 -3.30 15.34 -4.19
N PRO A 114 -3.07 15.89 -5.39
CA PRO A 114 -2.46 15.15 -6.49
C PRO A 114 -1.07 14.58 -6.16
N ALA A 115 -0.27 15.29 -5.37
CA ALA A 115 1.05 14.84 -4.94
C ALA A 115 0.97 13.63 -4.01
N ASP A 116 -0.04 13.57 -3.14
CA ASP A 116 -0.22 12.47 -2.18
C ASP A 116 -0.59 11.16 -2.90
N ILE A 117 -1.41 11.27 -3.95
CA ILE A 117 -1.78 10.15 -4.83
C ILE A 117 -0.56 9.72 -5.66
N ALA A 118 0.16 10.68 -6.24
CA ALA A 118 1.37 10.44 -7.03
C ALA A 118 2.46 9.72 -6.22
N PHE A 119 2.68 10.12 -4.97
CA PHE A 119 3.61 9.46 -4.06
C PHE A 119 3.32 7.96 -3.92
N LYS A 120 2.04 7.59 -3.78
CA LYS A 120 1.63 6.19 -3.69
C LYS A 120 1.89 5.43 -4.98
N HIS A 121 1.65 6.04 -6.14
CA HIS A 121 2.00 5.45 -7.44
C HIS A 121 3.51 5.23 -7.57
N ASP A 122 4.31 6.22 -7.23
CA ASP A 122 5.77 6.16 -7.32
C ASP A 122 6.36 5.16 -6.32
N LEU A 123 5.71 4.98 -5.16
CA LEU A 123 6.03 3.89 -4.23
C LEU A 123 5.77 2.52 -4.86
N MET A 124 4.63 2.31 -5.50
CA MET A 124 4.31 1.04 -6.16
C MET A 124 5.26 0.73 -7.31
N ARG A 125 5.63 1.76 -8.09
CA ARG A 125 6.67 1.63 -9.11
C ARG A 125 8.03 1.29 -8.48
N GLY A 126 8.38 1.91 -7.37
CA GLY A 126 9.64 1.69 -6.64
C GLY A 126 9.78 0.31 -6.01
N VAL A 127 8.67 -0.37 -5.71
CA VAL A 127 8.68 -1.76 -5.17
C VAL A 127 9.23 -2.76 -6.19
N LYS A 128 9.02 -2.52 -7.50
CA LYS A 128 9.54 -3.40 -8.57
C LYS A 128 9.89 -2.56 -9.79
N ARG A 129 11.06 -1.94 -9.75
CA ARG A 129 11.51 -0.90 -10.68
C ARG A 129 11.60 -1.31 -12.15
N ASP A 130 11.70 -2.60 -12.45
CA ASP A 130 11.87 -3.11 -13.81
C ASP A 130 10.56 -3.46 -14.52
N LEU A 131 9.43 -3.28 -13.85
CA LEU A 131 8.11 -3.63 -14.36
C LEU A 131 7.10 -2.52 -14.08
N PRO A 132 6.16 -2.27 -15.00
CA PRO A 132 5.01 -1.42 -14.70
C PRO A 132 4.16 -2.05 -13.61
N PHE A 133 3.42 -1.22 -12.88
CA PHE A 133 2.45 -1.71 -11.90
C PHE A 133 1.03 -1.74 -12.47
N CYS A 134 0.15 -2.50 -11.84
CA CYS A 134 -1.27 -2.56 -12.13
C CYS A 134 -2.04 -1.74 -11.07
N LEU A 135 -2.82 -0.75 -11.51
CA LEU A 135 -3.86 -0.18 -10.66
C LEU A 135 -5.03 -1.16 -10.62
N MET A 136 -5.02 -2.05 -9.61
CA MET A 136 -5.96 -3.18 -9.50
C MET A 136 -7.36 -2.69 -9.16
N GLU A 137 -7.46 -1.71 -8.27
CA GLU A 137 -8.73 -1.17 -7.85
C GLU A 137 -8.71 0.36 -7.79
N GLN A 138 -9.78 0.94 -8.26
CA GLN A 138 -10.26 2.27 -7.92
C GLN A 138 -11.78 2.30 -8.08
N THR A 139 -12.46 3.18 -7.35
CA THR A 139 -13.89 3.36 -7.59
C THR A 139 -14.15 4.30 -8.77
N PRO A 140 -15.08 3.98 -9.65
CA PRO A 140 -15.44 4.89 -10.74
C PRO A 140 -16.26 6.11 -10.24
N SER A 141 -16.82 6.08 -9.02
CA SER A 141 -17.66 7.18 -8.51
C SER A 141 -17.47 7.48 -7.03
N VAL A 142 -17.87 6.58 -6.13
CA VAL A 142 -17.86 6.79 -4.68
C VAL A 142 -17.26 5.59 -3.96
N SER A 143 -16.44 5.84 -2.94
CA SER A 143 -15.99 4.81 -2.00
C SER A 143 -16.81 4.92 -0.71
N ASN A 144 -17.48 3.84 -0.32
CA ASN A 144 -18.26 3.80 0.91
C ASN A 144 -17.42 3.50 2.16
N TRP A 145 -16.15 3.18 2.00
CA TRP A 145 -15.22 2.90 3.10
C TRP A 145 -14.61 4.16 3.71
N LEU A 146 -14.65 5.27 2.98
CA LEU A 146 -14.13 6.54 3.46
C LEU A 146 -15.04 7.16 4.53
N PRO A 147 -14.50 7.97 5.45
CA PRO A 147 -15.29 8.66 6.47
C PRO A 147 -16.43 9.50 5.88
N SER A 148 -16.24 9.99 4.65
CA SER A 148 -17.27 10.67 3.87
C SER A 148 -17.35 10.06 2.47
N ALA A 149 -18.51 9.52 2.13
CA ALA A 149 -18.78 8.94 0.80
C ALA A 149 -19.02 10.05 -0.23
N THR A 150 -17.95 10.68 -0.69
CA THR A 150 -17.99 11.78 -1.66
C THR A 150 -17.99 11.25 -3.09
N LEU A 151 -18.95 11.72 -3.89
CA LEU A 151 -19.00 11.42 -5.32
C LEU A 151 -17.86 12.12 -6.07
N LYS A 152 -17.15 11.39 -6.90
CA LYS A 152 -16.21 11.99 -7.85
C LYS A 152 -16.94 12.95 -8.80
N ARG A 153 -16.36 14.11 -8.99
CA ARG A 153 -16.84 15.10 -9.98
C ARG A 153 -16.66 14.56 -11.40
N PRO A 154 -17.39 15.12 -12.38
CA PRO A 154 -17.16 14.79 -13.78
C PRO A 154 -15.67 14.97 -14.17
N GLY A 155 -15.09 13.97 -14.82
CA GLY A 155 -13.70 13.96 -15.23
C GLY A 155 -12.66 13.60 -14.14
N GLU A 156 -13.03 13.56 -12.87
CA GLU A 156 -12.10 13.26 -11.77
C GLU A 156 -11.58 11.82 -11.84
N MET A 157 -12.46 10.85 -12.11
CA MET A 157 -12.08 9.45 -12.30
C MET A 157 -11.09 9.30 -13.47
N ARG A 158 -11.35 10.00 -14.58
CA ARG A 158 -10.47 10.03 -15.74
C ARG A 158 -9.09 10.61 -15.38
N LEU A 159 -9.05 11.74 -14.65
CA LEU A 159 -7.80 12.38 -14.21
C LEU A 159 -6.95 11.43 -13.35
N ILE A 160 -7.54 10.79 -12.34
CA ILE A 160 -6.85 9.85 -11.45
C ILE A 160 -6.32 8.63 -12.23
N SER A 161 -7.09 8.14 -13.20
CA SER A 161 -6.65 7.02 -14.06
C SER A 161 -5.48 7.39 -14.96
N TYR A 162 -5.48 8.58 -15.54
CA TYR A 162 -4.35 9.09 -16.32
C TYR A 162 -3.12 9.38 -15.45
N GLN A 163 -3.32 9.84 -14.22
CA GLN A 163 -2.23 10.00 -13.27
C GLN A 163 -1.54 8.65 -13.00
N ALA A 164 -2.31 7.59 -12.72
CA ALA A 164 -1.75 6.25 -12.54
C ALA A 164 -0.92 5.80 -13.76
N ALA A 165 -1.47 5.97 -14.98
CA ALA A 165 -0.76 5.64 -16.20
C ALA A 165 0.51 6.49 -16.40
N ALA A 166 0.47 7.78 -16.11
CA ALA A 166 1.63 8.67 -16.20
C ALA A 166 2.73 8.29 -15.20
N HIS A 167 2.38 7.75 -14.03
CA HIS A 167 3.31 7.28 -13.02
C HIS A 167 3.78 5.82 -13.20
N GLY A 168 3.37 5.15 -14.29
CA GLY A 168 3.90 3.84 -14.68
C GLY A 168 2.93 2.66 -14.52
N ALA A 169 1.62 2.92 -14.35
CA ALA A 169 0.63 1.86 -14.48
C ALA A 169 0.41 1.53 -15.96
N ASP A 170 0.48 0.26 -16.32
CA ASP A 170 0.05 -0.21 -17.66
C ASP A 170 -1.37 -0.78 -17.67
N THR A 171 -1.97 -0.94 -16.53
CA THR A 171 -3.31 -1.48 -16.35
C THR A 171 -4.08 -0.65 -15.34
N VAL A 172 -5.32 -0.28 -15.70
CA VAL A 172 -6.25 0.47 -14.85
C VAL A 172 -7.55 -0.31 -14.75
N MET A 173 -7.87 -0.75 -13.54
CA MET A 173 -9.06 -1.54 -13.24
C MET A 173 -9.98 -0.82 -12.25
N PHE A 174 -11.22 -1.26 -12.20
CA PHE A 174 -12.25 -0.67 -11.34
C PHE A 174 -12.89 -1.70 -10.42
N PHE A 175 -12.98 -1.38 -9.17
CA PHE A 175 -13.90 -2.03 -8.25
C PHE A 175 -15.15 -1.14 -8.10
N GLN A 176 -16.34 -1.54 -8.60
CA GLN A 176 -16.58 -2.86 -9.16
C GLN A 176 -17.36 -2.74 -10.48
N MET A 177 -17.51 -3.84 -11.21
CA MET A 177 -18.26 -3.83 -12.47
C MET A 177 -19.75 -3.53 -12.24
N ARG A 178 -20.40 -4.20 -11.28
CA ARG A 178 -21.80 -4.01 -10.92
C ARG A 178 -21.98 -3.73 -9.45
N GLN A 179 -22.74 -2.70 -9.12
CA GLN A 179 -22.98 -2.28 -7.76
C GLN A 179 -23.69 -3.36 -6.93
N SER A 180 -23.17 -3.64 -5.75
CA SER A 180 -23.72 -4.63 -4.81
C SER A 180 -25.13 -4.25 -4.35
N MET A 181 -26.04 -5.20 -4.37
CA MET A 181 -27.46 -4.96 -4.00
C MET A 181 -27.65 -4.85 -2.48
N ALA A 182 -26.72 -5.42 -1.70
CA ALA A 182 -26.84 -5.53 -0.26
C ALA A 182 -25.45 -5.60 0.41
N SER A 183 -25.40 -5.78 1.75
CA SER A 183 -24.18 -5.89 2.54
C SER A 183 -23.43 -4.55 2.68
N CYS A 184 -22.21 -4.63 3.24
CA CYS A 184 -21.42 -3.45 3.59
C CYS A 184 -21.01 -2.59 2.40
N GLU A 185 -20.95 -3.16 1.18
CA GLU A 185 -20.59 -2.45 -0.05
C GLU A 185 -21.78 -2.01 -0.89
N LYS A 186 -22.98 -2.03 -0.35
CA LYS A 186 -24.19 -1.60 -1.07
C LYS A 186 -24.09 -0.19 -1.68
N PHE A 187 -23.36 0.69 -1.03
CA PHE A 187 -23.19 2.08 -1.48
C PHE A 187 -21.87 2.34 -2.18
N HIS A 188 -21.03 1.31 -2.34
CA HIS A 188 -19.79 1.45 -3.11
C HIS A 188 -20.11 1.68 -4.60
N GLY A 189 -19.38 2.58 -5.25
CA GLY A 189 -19.57 2.89 -6.66
C GLY A 189 -19.23 1.71 -7.57
N ALA A 190 -19.85 1.68 -8.74
CA ALA A 190 -19.60 0.67 -9.75
C ALA A 190 -19.76 1.24 -11.17
N VAL A 191 -19.22 0.55 -12.16
CA VAL A 191 -19.41 0.89 -13.58
C VAL A 191 -20.89 0.80 -13.91
N ILE A 192 -21.56 -0.31 -13.54
CA ILE A 192 -23.01 -0.47 -13.64
C ILE A 192 -23.62 -0.23 -12.25
N GLN A 193 -24.22 0.92 -12.07
CA GLN A 193 -24.86 1.33 -10.82
C GLN A 193 -26.23 0.64 -10.62
N HIS A 194 -26.87 0.84 -9.46
CA HIS A 194 -28.20 0.27 -9.14
C HIS A 194 -29.26 0.57 -10.20
N VAL A 195 -29.16 1.72 -10.86
CA VAL A 195 -30.06 2.06 -11.98
C VAL A 195 -30.02 1.05 -13.15
N GLY A 196 -28.91 0.31 -13.26
CA GLY A 196 -28.79 -0.87 -14.09
C GLY A 196 -28.75 -0.63 -15.62
N ASN A 197 -28.38 0.58 -16.06
CA ASN A 197 -28.27 0.92 -17.49
C ASN A 197 -26.99 1.68 -17.80
N ASP A 198 -26.70 1.86 -19.07
CA ASP A 198 -25.54 2.53 -19.65
C ASP A 198 -25.72 4.05 -19.85
N GLN A 199 -26.88 4.60 -19.46
CA GLN A 199 -27.23 6.00 -19.74
C GLN A 199 -26.73 6.98 -18.65
N ASN A 200 -26.20 6.47 -17.56
CA ASN A 200 -25.66 7.32 -16.49
C ASN A 200 -24.25 7.84 -16.83
N ARG A 201 -23.85 8.92 -16.15
CA ARG A 201 -22.56 9.58 -16.35
C ARG A 201 -21.37 8.64 -16.11
N VAL A 202 -21.40 7.87 -15.03
CA VAL A 202 -20.29 7.01 -14.60
C VAL A 202 -19.97 5.95 -15.65
N PHE A 203 -21.02 5.27 -16.17
CA PHE A 203 -20.82 4.28 -17.22
C PHE A 203 -20.19 4.89 -18.48
N ARG A 204 -20.70 6.06 -18.91
CA ARG A 204 -20.15 6.75 -20.10
C ARG A 204 -18.70 7.18 -19.90
N GLU A 205 -18.36 7.78 -18.76
CA GLU A 205 -16.99 8.15 -18.44
C GLU A 205 -16.04 6.94 -18.43
N CYS A 206 -16.46 5.79 -17.87
CA CYS A 206 -15.67 4.56 -17.93
C CYS A 206 -15.48 4.04 -19.36
N ALA A 207 -16.54 4.06 -20.18
CA ALA A 207 -16.45 3.62 -21.56
C ALA A 207 -15.55 4.54 -22.41
N GLU A 208 -15.66 5.84 -22.22
CA GLU A 208 -14.80 6.85 -22.88
C GLU A 208 -13.34 6.67 -22.48
N LEU A 209 -13.05 6.55 -21.18
CA LEU A 209 -11.70 6.30 -20.69
C LEU A 209 -11.12 5.00 -21.25
N GLY A 210 -11.89 3.91 -21.26
CA GLY A 210 -11.45 2.64 -21.84
C GLY A 210 -11.08 2.77 -23.33
N ALA A 211 -11.88 3.53 -24.10
CA ALA A 211 -11.59 3.81 -25.48
C ALA A 211 -10.34 4.69 -25.67
N GLU A 212 -10.11 5.65 -24.79
CA GLU A 212 -8.92 6.50 -24.80
C GLU A 212 -7.65 5.70 -24.47
N LEU A 213 -7.66 4.95 -23.37
CA LEU A 213 -6.52 4.12 -22.96
C LEU A 213 -6.16 3.09 -24.04
N LYS A 214 -7.17 2.51 -24.72
CA LYS A 214 -6.92 1.62 -25.85
C LYS A 214 -6.18 2.32 -27.01
N LYS A 215 -6.46 3.60 -27.27
CA LYS A 215 -5.76 4.36 -28.35
C LYS A 215 -4.31 4.66 -28.04
N ILE A 216 -3.98 4.88 -26.77
CA ILE A 216 -2.61 5.17 -26.34
C ILE A 216 -1.85 3.92 -25.92
N GLY A 217 -2.52 2.77 -25.82
CA GLY A 217 -1.96 1.52 -25.31
C GLY A 217 -0.66 1.10 -25.99
N ASP A 218 -0.58 1.22 -27.32
CA ASP A 218 0.65 0.87 -28.05
C ASP A 218 1.87 1.73 -27.65
N ALA A 219 1.65 2.94 -27.12
CA ALA A 219 2.71 3.83 -26.68
C ALA A 219 3.02 3.73 -25.20
N THR A 220 2.06 3.28 -24.38
CA THR A 220 2.17 3.28 -22.91
C THR A 220 2.34 1.90 -22.30
N LEU A 221 1.87 0.84 -22.97
CA LEU A 221 1.96 -0.52 -22.44
C LEU A 221 3.42 -0.94 -22.26
N GLY A 222 3.79 -1.35 -21.04
CA GLY A 222 5.15 -1.73 -20.69
C GLY A 222 6.15 -0.55 -20.66
N SER A 223 5.68 0.69 -20.81
CA SER A 223 6.56 1.85 -20.69
C SER A 223 6.98 2.06 -19.23
N MET A 224 8.24 2.49 -19.05
CA MET A 224 8.84 2.68 -17.73
C MET A 224 9.40 4.10 -17.61
N ALA A 225 8.96 4.82 -16.59
CA ALA A 225 9.68 5.99 -16.13
C ALA A 225 11.03 5.57 -15.51
N LYS A 226 12.07 6.38 -15.72
CA LYS A 226 13.39 6.16 -15.12
C LYS A 226 13.85 7.42 -14.39
N PRO A 227 13.27 7.70 -13.22
CA PRO A 227 13.64 8.84 -12.41
C PRO A 227 15.13 8.82 -12.06
N LYS A 228 15.71 10.02 -11.91
CA LYS A 228 17.07 10.19 -11.41
C LYS A 228 17.10 10.65 -9.95
N THR A 229 15.93 10.80 -9.36
CA THR A 229 15.73 11.22 -7.98
C THR A 229 14.98 10.12 -7.25
N ALA A 230 15.37 9.83 -6.03
CA ALA A 230 14.68 8.85 -5.19
C ALA A 230 14.43 9.40 -3.78
N ILE A 231 13.32 8.98 -3.20
CA ILE A 231 13.03 9.10 -1.77
C ILE A 231 13.13 7.71 -1.17
N LEU A 232 13.88 7.60 -0.08
CA LEU A 232 13.99 6.35 0.65
C LEU A 232 12.82 6.20 1.62
N TYR A 233 12.11 5.08 1.52
CA TYR A 233 10.99 4.77 2.39
C TYR A 233 11.14 3.34 2.92
N ASP A 234 11.17 3.19 4.25
CA ASP A 234 11.45 1.92 4.91
C ASP A 234 10.41 1.59 5.97
N TRP A 235 9.80 0.40 5.85
CA TRP A 235 8.77 -0.06 6.80
C TRP A 235 9.33 -0.30 8.20
N ASN A 236 10.57 -0.72 8.34
CA ASN A 236 11.17 -0.92 9.66
C ASN A 236 11.36 0.40 10.40
N ASN A 237 11.79 1.45 9.69
CA ASN A 237 11.86 2.80 10.24
C ASN A 237 10.48 3.33 10.62
N ARG A 238 9.50 3.17 9.74
CA ARG A 238 8.12 3.52 10.02
C ARG A 238 7.62 2.84 11.30
N TRP A 239 7.75 1.52 11.38
CA TRP A 239 7.30 0.74 12.54
C TRP A 239 8.04 1.12 13.83
N ALA A 240 9.34 1.40 13.74
CA ALA A 240 10.13 1.83 14.89
C ALA A 240 9.67 3.20 15.40
N ILE A 241 9.38 4.14 14.52
CA ILE A 241 8.88 5.48 14.85
C ILE A 241 7.46 5.40 15.42
N GLU A 242 6.56 4.74 14.73
CA GLU A 242 5.15 4.55 15.17
C GLU A 242 5.04 3.84 16.52
N GLY A 243 5.95 2.89 16.82
CA GLY A 243 5.96 2.12 18.06
C GLY A 243 6.75 2.75 19.20
N SER A 244 7.44 3.87 18.98
CA SER A 244 8.29 4.47 20.01
C SER A 244 7.54 5.52 20.83
N SER A 245 7.94 5.68 22.10
CA SER A 245 7.52 6.81 22.95
C SER A 245 8.23 8.12 22.60
N GLY A 246 9.06 8.11 21.63
CA GLY A 246 9.88 9.06 20.93
C GLY A 246 10.02 10.50 21.37
N LEU A 247 10.72 11.26 20.53
CA LEU A 247 10.95 12.70 20.74
C LEU A 247 9.65 13.52 20.60
N SER A 248 8.75 13.11 19.74
CA SER A 248 7.42 13.68 19.58
C SER A 248 6.43 12.59 19.16
N LEU A 249 5.17 12.74 19.56
CA LEU A 249 4.05 11.92 19.10
C LEU A 249 3.47 12.40 17.76
N ASP A 250 3.84 13.61 17.36
CA ASP A 250 3.35 14.23 16.14
C ASP A 250 4.15 13.77 14.90
N ILE A 251 5.20 12.97 15.09
CA ILE A 251 5.98 12.42 13.97
C ILE A 251 5.12 11.37 13.26
N ASP A 252 4.74 11.67 12.03
CA ASP A 252 4.09 10.76 11.09
C ASP A 252 5.07 10.45 9.96
N TYR A 253 5.64 9.24 9.95
CA TYR A 253 6.70 8.88 9.00
C TYR A 253 6.25 8.98 7.53
N PRO A 254 5.04 8.53 7.13
CA PRO A 254 4.51 8.80 5.81
C PRO A 254 4.43 10.29 5.46
N GLU A 255 3.92 11.12 6.36
CA GLU A 255 3.81 12.56 6.14
C GLU A 255 5.18 13.24 6.02
N GLU A 256 6.16 12.82 6.82
CA GLU A 256 7.55 13.28 6.68
C GLU A 256 8.11 12.98 5.28
N ALA A 257 7.89 11.78 4.76
CA ALA A 257 8.31 11.45 3.40
C ALA A 257 7.58 12.30 2.34
N LEU A 258 6.28 12.52 2.52
CA LEU A 258 5.46 13.37 1.66
C LEU A 258 5.91 14.83 1.63
N GLN A 259 6.38 15.38 2.76
CA GLN A 259 6.90 16.74 2.82
C GLN A 259 8.13 16.94 1.90
N TYR A 260 8.96 15.92 1.72
CA TYR A 260 10.07 15.96 0.75
C TYR A 260 9.60 15.70 -0.68
N TYR A 261 8.55 14.91 -0.86
CA TYR A 261 8.02 14.57 -2.19
C TYR A 261 7.27 15.73 -2.85
N ARG A 262 6.39 16.42 -2.12
CA ARG A 262 5.53 17.49 -2.65
C ARG A 262 6.30 18.57 -3.40
N PRO A 263 7.41 19.13 -2.91
CA PRO A 263 8.18 20.12 -3.67
C PRO A 263 8.79 19.58 -4.97
N LEU A 264 9.17 18.30 -4.99
CA LEU A 264 9.69 17.66 -6.21
C LEU A 264 8.57 17.47 -7.23
N PHE A 265 7.41 17.00 -6.80
CA PHE A 265 6.22 16.88 -7.62
C PHE A 265 5.81 18.24 -8.22
N ASP A 266 5.74 19.29 -7.42
CA ASP A 266 5.39 20.65 -7.86
C ASP A 266 6.41 21.22 -8.85
N ALA A 267 7.66 20.80 -8.76
CA ALA A 267 8.73 21.16 -9.71
C ALA A 267 8.75 20.26 -10.96
N ASN A 268 7.82 19.32 -11.14
CA ASN A 268 7.79 18.31 -12.18
C ASN A 268 9.10 17.49 -12.27
N ILE A 269 9.64 17.12 -11.13
CA ILE A 269 10.80 16.23 -11.02
C ILE A 269 10.29 14.82 -10.76
N ASP A 270 10.60 13.90 -11.67
CA ASP A 270 10.26 12.49 -11.51
C ASP A 270 11.01 11.88 -10.31
N VAL A 271 10.31 11.12 -9.49
CA VAL A 271 10.83 10.54 -8.24
C VAL A 271 10.42 9.07 -8.15
N ASP A 272 11.36 8.19 -7.80
CA ASP A 272 11.03 6.86 -7.29
C ASP A 272 10.99 6.88 -5.76
N VAL A 273 10.08 6.11 -5.17
CA VAL A 273 10.05 5.87 -3.71
C VAL A 273 10.49 4.43 -3.48
N ILE A 274 11.71 4.25 -2.98
CA ILE A 274 12.39 2.95 -2.95
C ILE A 274 12.80 2.54 -1.53
N GLY A 275 13.06 1.26 -1.34
CA GLY A 275 13.58 0.72 -0.08
C GLY A 275 15.03 1.13 0.19
N MET A 276 15.43 1.15 1.46
CA MET A 276 16.80 1.50 1.88
C MET A 276 17.86 0.48 1.45
N GLN A 277 17.46 -0.70 0.98
CA GLN A 277 18.38 -1.79 0.57
C GLN A 277 18.46 -1.93 -0.95
N GLU A 278 17.83 -1.02 -1.69
CA GLU A 278 17.88 -1.02 -3.15
C GLU A 278 19.19 -0.36 -3.65
N ASP A 279 19.75 -0.89 -4.73
CA ASP A 279 20.88 -0.28 -5.42
C ASP A 279 20.42 1.01 -6.11
N LEU A 280 21.15 2.11 -5.92
CA LEU A 280 20.86 3.44 -6.45
C LEU A 280 21.41 3.61 -7.88
#